data_f6fc332fe62d59586f8ecf33f56ec6ab
#
_entry.id   f6fc332fe62d59586f8ecf33f56ec6ab
#
_cell.length_a   1.000
_cell.length_b   1.000
_cell.length_c   1.000
_cell.angle_alpha   90.00
_cell.angle_beta   90.00
_cell.angle_gamma   90.00
#
_symmetry.space_group_name_H-M   'P 1'
#
loop_
_entity.id
_entity.type
_entity.pdbx_description
1 polymer ?
#
loop_
_entity_poly.entity_id
_entity_poly.type
_entity_poly.pdbx_seq_one_letter_code
_entity_poly.pdbx_strand_id
1 'polypeptide(L)'
;QIKRTEDAITNAIGSRPTLFRPPYGSVTAHQKRFIHDELGYEIILWEVDPLDWKNPGPNVVSSRILKETRPGSIVLAHDIHAQTIQAMPATLTELEAKGFKFVTVSQLLKLQTPTPPPTPKPVAPAATPSPSVAASPSA
;
A
#
# COMPACT_ATOMS: atom_id res chain seq x y z
N GLN A 1 -18.05 13.85 3.92
CA GLN A 1 -18.05 12.52 4.57
C GLN A 1 -16.63 12.04 4.85
N ILE A 2 -15.70 12.01 3.86
CA ILE A 2 -14.31 11.54 4.05
C ILE A 2 -13.64 12.25 5.22
N LYS A 3 -13.67 13.59 5.28
CA LYS A 3 -13.07 14.38 6.37
C LYS A 3 -13.57 13.97 7.76
N ARG A 4 -14.88 13.78 7.91
CA ARG A 4 -15.46 13.35 9.20
C ARG A 4 -14.96 11.96 9.64
N THR A 5 -14.78 11.05 8.68
CA THR A 5 -14.22 9.71 8.94
C THR A 5 -12.74 9.81 9.27
N GLU A 6 -11.99 10.65 8.56
CA GLU A 6 -10.60 10.96 8.87
C GLU A 6 -10.41 11.46 10.29
N ASP A 7 -11.23 12.45 10.68
CA ASP A 7 -11.18 13.03 12.03
C ASP A 7 -11.48 11.96 13.11
N ALA A 8 -12.50 11.11 12.87
CA ALA A 8 -12.85 10.04 13.79
C ALA A 8 -11.73 9.00 13.94
N ILE A 9 -11.12 8.58 12.83
CA ILE A 9 -9.99 7.64 12.84
C ILE A 9 -8.78 8.29 13.54
N THR A 10 -8.44 9.52 13.17
CA THR A 10 -7.29 10.24 13.75
C THR A 10 -7.44 10.40 15.25
N ASN A 11 -8.64 10.72 15.73
CA ASN A 11 -8.93 10.81 17.17
C ASN A 11 -8.80 9.46 17.89
N ALA A 12 -9.14 8.35 17.21
CA ALA A 12 -9.10 7.02 17.79
C ALA A 12 -7.68 6.43 17.87
N ILE A 13 -6.86 6.64 16.83
CA ILE A 13 -5.54 5.97 16.71
C ILE A 13 -4.35 6.93 16.72
N GLY A 14 -4.57 8.25 16.83
CA GLY A 14 -3.51 9.28 16.90
C GLY A 14 -2.79 9.56 15.57
N SER A 15 -3.25 8.96 14.45
CA SER A 15 -2.63 9.16 13.13
C SER A 15 -3.67 9.26 12.02
N ARG A 16 -3.37 10.08 11.02
CA ARG A 16 -4.22 10.26 9.84
C ARG A 16 -4.17 9.01 8.96
N PRO A 17 -5.31 8.48 8.52
CA PRO A 17 -5.34 7.42 7.50
C PRO A 17 -4.87 7.95 6.14
N THR A 18 -4.18 7.11 5.38
CA THR A 18 -3.63 7.46 4.05
C THR A 18 -4.22 6.62 2.92
N LEU A 19 -4.97 5.57 3.26
CA LEU A 19 -5.60 4.67 2.30
C LEU A 19 -7.11 4.88 2.30
N PHE A 20 -7.71 4.87 1.12
CA PHE A 20 -9.15 5.00 0.93
C PHE A 20 -9.67 3.91 0.00
N ARG A 21 -10.65 3.15 0.46
CA ARG A 21 -11.41 2.23 -0.39
C ARG A 21 -12.78 2.83 -0.66
N PRO A 22 -13.11 3.12 -1.93
CA PRO A 22 -14.43 3.65 -2.25
C PRO A 22 -15.52 2.61 -1.96
N PRO A 23 -16.66 3.03 -1.41
CA PRO A 23 -17.81 2.14 -1.23
C PRO A 23 -18.17 1.45 -2.56
N TYR A 24 -18.42 0.15 -2.49
CA TYR A 24 -18.73 -0.70 -3.67
C TYR A 24 -17.65 -0.71 -4.76
N GLY A 25 -16.43 -0.22 -4.49
CA GLY A 25 -15.40 -0.02 -5.49
C GLY A 25 -15.73 1.07 -6.53
N SER A 26 -16.83 1.80 -6.33
CA SER A 26 -17.35 2.76 -7.30
C SER A 26 -16.76 4.16 -7.08
N VAL A 27 -16.03 4.66 -8.07
CA VAL A 27 -15.43 5.99 -8.04
C VAL A 27 -15.24 6.52 -9.46
N THR A 28 -15.70 7.74 -9.73
CA THR A 28 -15.51 8.41 -11.02
C THR A 28 -14.09 8.96 -11.15
N ALA A 29 -13.66 9.25 -12.40
CA ALA A 29 -12.36 9.86 -12.65
C ALA A 29 -12.17 11.22 -11.93
N HIS A 30 -13.23 12.02 -11.84
CA HIS A 30 -13.21 13.29 -11.09
C HIS A 30 -13.02 13.05 -9.59
N GLN A 31 -13.77 12.09 -9.01
CA GLN A 31 -13.63 11.74 -7.60
C GLN A 31 -12.24 11.16 -7.29
N LYS A 32 -11.68 10.34 -8.20
CA LYS A 32 -10.30 9.82 -8.04
C LYS A 32 -9.30 10.96 -7.90
N ARG A 33 -9.33 11.92 -8.82
CA ARG A 33 -8.44 13.09 -8.76
C ARG A 33 -8.63 13.86 -7.45
N PHE A 34 -9.86 14.18 -7.09
CA PHE A 34 -10.14 14.91 -5.85
C PHE A 34 -9.63 14.15 -4.61
N ILE A 35 -9.88 12.85 -4.51
CA ILE A 35 -9.45 12.04 -3.36
C ILE A 35 -7.93 11.93 -3.29
N HIS A 36 -7.26 11.77 -4.43
CA HIS A 36 -5.81 11.64 -4.49
C HIS A 36 -5.12 13.01 -4.36
N ASP A 37 -5.45 13.97 -5.25
CA ASP A 37 -4.69 15.21 -5.41
C ASP A 37 -5.02 16.23 -4.30
N GLU A 38 -6.30 16.34 -3.90
CA GLU A 38 -6.74 17.31 -2.91
C GLU A 38 -6.75 16.75 -1.48
N LEU A 39 -7.09 15.48 -1.31
CA LEU A 39 -7.18 14.87 0.00
C LEU A 39 -5.96 14.01 0.36
N GLY A 40 -5.07 13.71 -0.58
CA GLY A 40 -3.84 12.96 -0.36
C GLY A 40 -4.02 11.50 0.04
N TYR A 41 -5.06 10.83 -0.48
CA TYR A 41 -5.32 9.42 -0.23
C TYR A 41 -4.90 8.56 -1.41
N GLU A 42 -4.28 7.42 -1.13
CA GLU A 42 -4.16 6.33 -2.09
C GLU A 42 -5.48 5.56 -2.17
N ILE A 43 -6.00 5.39 -3.39
CA ILE A 43 -7.25 4.67 -3.62
C ILE A 43 -6.95 3.19 -3.82
N ILE A 44 -7.50 2.36 -2.94
CA ILE A 44 -7.29 0.92 -2.91
C ILE A 44 -8.55 0.20 -3.40
N LEU A 45 -8.37 -0.64 -4.39
CA LEU A 45 -9.36 -1.63 -4.84
C LEU A 45 -8.87 -3.04 -4.48
N TRP A 46 -9.34 -4.06 -5.19
CA TRP A 46 -8.99 -5.46 -4.97
C TRP A 46 -8.90 -6.20 -6.30
N GLU A 47 -8.17 -7.29 -6.33
CA GLU A 47 -8.06 -8.22 -7.44
C GLU A 47 -8.89 -9.50 -7.23
N VAL A 48 -9.07 -9.89 -5.96
CA VAL A 48 -9.80 -11.11 -5.62
C VAL A 48 -11.08 -10.74 -4.88
N ASP A 49 -12.23 -11.04 -5.49
CA ASP A 49 -13.56 -10.88 -4.90
C ASP A 49 -14.25 -12.24 -4.77
N PRO A 50 -14.26 -12.87 -3.60
CA PRO A 50 -14.91 -14.15 -3.40
C PRO A 50 -16.43 -14.07 -3.44
N LEU A 51 -17.01 -12.86 -3.60
CA LEU A 51 -18.44 -12.61 -3.57
C LEU A 51 -19.11 -13.13 -2.29
N ASP A 52 -18.43 -12.99 -1.16
CA ASP A 52 -18.86 -13.45 0.15
C ASP A 52 -20.15 -12.75 0.61
N TRP A 53 -20.35 -11.52 0.19
CA TRP A 53 -21.56 -10.74 0.41
C TRP A 53 -22.82 -11.33 -0.23
N LYS A 54 -22.68 -12.28 -1.19
CA LYS A 54 -23.80 -13.07 -1.77
C LYS A 54 -24.16 -14.30 -0.94
N ASN A 55 -23.51 -14.52 0.17
CA ASN A 55 -23.73 -15.66 1.05
C ASN A 55 -23.63 -17.04 0.36
N PRO A 56 -22.56 -17.34 -0.42
CA PRO A 56 -22.45 -18.59 -1.17
C PRO A 56 -22.05 -19.79 -0.31
N GLY A 57 -21.75 -19.60 0.98
CA GLY A 57 -21.23 -20.59 1.90
C GLY A 57 -19.70 -20.56 2.05
N PRO A 58 -19.16 -21.03 3.21
CA PRO A 58 -17.75 -20.88 3.55
C PRO A 58 -16.82 -21.62 2.58
N ASN A 59 -17.18 -22.80 2.11
CA ASN A 59 -16.36 -23.56 1.17
C ASN A 59 -16.21 -22.86 -0.18
N VAL A 60 -17.26 -22.18 -0.65
CA VAL A 60 -17.23 -21.43 -1.91
C VAL A 60 -16.36 -20.18 -1.77
N VAL A 61 -16.48 -19.47 -0.65
CA VAL A 61 -15.62 -18.31 -0.33
C VAL A 61 -14.16 -18.73 -0.33
N SER A 62 -13.81 -19.77 0.43
CA SER A 62 -12.45 -20.32 0.50
C SER A 62 -11.92 -20.71 -0.88
N SER A 63 -12.69 -21.53 -1.62
CA SER A 63 -12.29 -22.02 -2.94
C SER A 63 -11.98 -20.90 -3.93
N ARG A 64 -12.78 -19.82 -3.95
CA ARG A 64 -12.55 -18.66 -4.82
C ARG A 64 -11.27 -17.93 -4.44
N ILE A 65 -11.07 -17.63 -3.15
CA ILE A 65 -9.85 -16.99 -2.68
C ILE A 65 -8.62 -17.83 -3.07
N LEU A 66 -8.62 -19.13 -2.77
CA LEU A 66 -7.50 -20.02 -3.05
C LEU A 66 -7.17 -20.16 -4.54
N LYS A 67 -8.19 -20.09 -5.39
CA LYS A 67 -8.05 -20.20 -6.86
C LYS A 67 -7.51 -18.92 -7.48
N GLU A 68 -7.96 -17.77 -7.00
CA GLU A 68 -7.75 -16.48 -7.67
C GLU A 68 -6.53 -15.73 -7.12
N THR A 69 -6.13 -15.99 -5.86
CA THR A 69 -4.99 -15.30 -5.24
C THR A 69 -3.68 -15.56 -5.98
N ARG A 70 -2.95 -14.49 -6.23
CA ARG A 70 -1.60 -14.47 -6.82
C ARG A 70 -0.69 -13.61 -5.95
N PRO A 71 0.65 -13.74 -6.08
CA PRO A 71 1.56 -12.83 -5.39
C PRO A 71 1.20 -11.36 -5.70
N GLY A 72 1.04 -10.56 -4.65
CA GLY A 72 0.65 -9.15 -4.77
C GLY A 72 -0.85 -8.88 -4.81
N SER A 73 -1.71 -9.90 -4.77
CA SER A 73 -3.16 -9.70 -4.74
C SER A 73 -3.65 -9.04 -3.45
N ILE A 74 -4.62 -8.17 -3.59
CA ILE A 74 -5.46 -7.66 -2.50
C ILE A 74 -6.80 -8.43 -2.55
N VAL A 75 -7.13 -9.10 -1.47
CA VAL A 75 -8.35 -9.90 -1.33
C VAL A 75 -9.42 -9.09 -0.59
N LEU A 76 -10.61 -9.01 -1.16
CA LEU A 76 -11.78 -8.44 -0.49
C LEU A 76 -12.45 -9.51 0.36
N ALA A 77 -12.80 -9.18 1.60
CA ALA A 77 -13.59 -10.04 2.48
C ALA A 77 -14.33 -9.19 3.51
N HIS A 78 -15.52 -9.62 3.92
CA HIS A 78 -16.38 -8.88 4.83
C HIS A 78 -16.60 -9.66 6.13
N ASP A 79 -16.17 -9.11 7.26
CA ASP A 79 -16.26 -9.71 8.59
C ASP A 79 -17.70 -9.74 9.16
N ILE A 80 -18.62 -9.00 8.55
CA ILE A 80 -20.04 -9.00 8.92
C ILE A 80 -20.78 -10.27 8.47
N HIS A 81 -20.17 -11.10 7.63
CA HIS A 81 -20.75 -12.36 7.15
C HIS A 81 -20.13 -13.56 7.89
N ALA A 82 -20.94 -14.28 8.67
CA ALA A 82 -20.49 -15.42 9.47
C ALA A 82 -19.76 -16.49 8.64
N GLN A 83 -20.21 -16.74 7.42
CA GLN A 83 -19.56 -17.71 6.51
C GLN A 83 -18.17 -17.26 6.05
N THR A 84 -17.93 -15.94 5.92
CA THR A 84 -16.61 -15.41 5.63
C THR A 84 -15.67 -15.70 6.78
N ILE A 85 -16.11 -15.43 8.01
CA ILE A 85 -15.35 -15.75 9.22
C ILE A 85 -15.07 -17.26 9.33
N GLN A 86 -16.03 -18.11 9.01
CA GLN A 86 -15.84 -19.57 9.01
C GLN A 86 -14.83 -20.04 7.94
N ALA A 87 -14.78 -19.38 6.79
CA ALA A 87 -13.87 -19.72 5.70
C ALA A 87 -12.41 -19.34 6.00
N MET A 88 -12.18 -18.23 6.71
CA MET A 88 -10.86 -17.63 6.83
C MET A 88 -9.78 -18.53 7.45
N PRO A 89 -9.98 -19.23 8.60
CA PRO A 89 -8.90 -19.99 9.22
C PRO A 89 -8.25 -21.00 8.28
N ALA A 90 -9.07 -21.85 7.64
CA ALA A 90 -8.58 -22.86 6.70
C ALA A 90 -7.97 -22.22 5.43
N THR A 91 -8.57 -21.16 4.92
CA THR A 91 -8.10 -20.44 3.73
C THR A 91 -6.71 -19.82 3.97
N LEU A 92 -6.51 -19.17 5.10
CA LEU A 92 -5.22 -18.56 5.46
C LEU A 92 -4.15 -19.63 5.63
N THR A 93 -4.44 -20.71 6.36
CA THR A 93 -3.51 -21.85 6.53
C THR A 93 -3.09 -22.47 5.19
N GLU A 94 -4.03 -22.63 4.26
CA GLU A 94 -3.72 -23.20 2.94
C GLU A 94 -2.89 -22.23 2.08
N LEU A 95 -3.15 -20.92 2.14
CA LEU A 95 -2.33 -19.93 1.46
C LEU A 95 -0.91 -19.88 2.02
N GLU A 96 -0.73 -19.96 3.34
CA GLU A 96 0.59 -20.07 3.97
C GLU A 96 1.33 -21.34 3.54
N ALA A 97 0.64 -22.48 3.49
CA ALA A 97 1.20 -23.74 3.00
C ALA A 97 1.63 -23.66 1.53
N LYS A 98 0.98 -22.81 0.72
CA LYS A 98 1.38 -22.49 -0.66
C LYS A 98 2.52 -21.46 -0.76
N GLY A 99 3.06 -20.98 0.37
CA GLY A 99 4.18 -20.06 0.43
C GLY A 99 3.80 -18.57 0.38
N PHE A 100 2.51 -18.23 0.46
CA PHE A 100 2.09 -16.83 0.57
C PHE A 100 2.42 -16.27 1.95
N LYS A 101 2.78 -14.97 1.97
CA LYS A 101 2.95 -14.19 3.20
C LYS A 101 1.90 -13.10 3.22
N PHE A 102 1.22 -12.97 4.36
CA PHE A 102 0.25 -11.91 4.57
C PHE A 102 0.94 -10.63 5.02
N VAL A 103 0.57 -9.53 4.39
CA VAL A 103 1.07 -8.20 4.72
C VAL A 103 -0.09 -7.21 4.73
N THR A 104 0.09 -6.07 5.37
CA THR A 104 -0.88 -4.98 5.24
C THR A 104 -0.82 -4.38 3.84
N VAL A 105 -1.91 -3.73 3.40
CA VAL A 105 -1.94 -3.02 2.12
C VAL A 105 -0.81 -1.99 2.03
N SER A 106 -0.55 -1.24 3.10
CA SER A 106 0.57 -0.28 3.15
C SER A 106 1.95 -0.92 2.96
N GLN A 107 2.15 -2.13 3.47
CA GLN A 107 3.39 -2.89 3.24
C GLN A 107 3.47 -3.39 1.79
N LEU A 108 2.36 -3.88 1.25
CA LEU A 108 2.29 -4.36 -0.13
C LEU A 108 2.63 -3.25 -1.13
N LEU A 109 2.06 -2.06 -0.96
CA LEU A 109 2.34 -0.90 -1.80
C LEU A 109 3.83 -0.50 -1.76
N LYS A 110 4.48 -0.58 -0.60
CA LYS A 110 5.92 -0.32 -0.48
C LYS A 110 6.76 -1.35 -1.22
N LEU A 111 6.34 -2.61 -1.26
CA LEU A 111 7.02 -3.67 -2.01
C LEU A 111 6.86 -3.51 -3.53
N GLN A 112 5.76 -2.92 -3.99
CA GLN A 112 5.47 -2.68 -5.40
C GLN A 112 6.13 -1.40 -5.93
N THR A 113 6.51 -0.46 -5.06
CA THR A 113 7.22 0.77 -5.46
C THR A 113 8.67 0.42 -5.75
N PRO A 114 9.21 0.66 -6.97
CA PRO A 114 10.63 0.51 -7.22
C PRO A 114 11.42 1.37 -6.23
N THR A 115 12.38 0.80 -5.53
CA THR A 115 13.28 1.58 -4.69
C THR A 115 13.97 2.61 -5.61
N PRO A 116 13.84 3.93 -5.37
CA PRO A 116 14.57 4.89 -6.16
C PRO A 116 16.06 4.58 -6.06
N PRO A 117 16.84 4.75 -7.15
CA PRO A 117 18.27 4.52 -7.10
C PRO A 117 18.87 5.37 -5.97
N PRO A 118 19.89 4.86 -5.25
CA PRO A 118 20.49 5.61 -4.16
C PRO A 118 20.93 6.98 -4.68
N THR A 119 20.48 8.03 -4.03
CA THR A 119 20.89 9.40 -4.34
C THR A 119 22.42 9.46 -4.29
N PRO A 120 23.13 9.90 -5.34
CA PRO A 120 24.57 9.99 -5.30
C PRO A 120 24.95 10.88 -4.11
N LYS A 121 25.84 10.36 -3.24
CA LYS A 121 26.41 11.17 -2.15
C LYS A 121 26.97 12.45 -2.76
N PRO A 122 26.75 13.62 -2.13
CA PRO A 122 27.39 14.85 -2.57
C PRO A 122 28.91 14.62 -2.64
N VAL A 123 29.47 14.71 -3.84
CA VAL A 123 30.92 14.73 -4.01
C VAL A 123 31.40 16.03 -3.38
N ALA A 124 32.22 15.92 -2.34
CA ALA A 124 32.86 17.08 -1.75
C ALA A 124 33.60 17.86 -2.84
N PRO A 125 33.48 19.20 -2.88
CA PRO A 125 34.20 19.99 -3.87
C PRO A 125 35.69 19.73 -3.74
N ALA A 126 36.33 19.40 -4.87
CA ALA A 126 37.77 19.23 -4.93
C ALA A 126 38.48 20.51 -4.43
N ALA A 127 39.37 20.35 -3.48
CA ALA A 127 40.16 21.44 -2.95
C ALA A 127 40.88 22.14 -4.10
N THR A 128 40.64 23.43 -4.29
CA THR A 128 41.34 24.29 -5.24
C THR A 128 42.81 24.35 -4.83
N PRO A 129 43.80 24.08 -5.70
CA PRO A 129 45.20 24.25 -5.34
C PRO A 129 45.50 25.70 -5.10
N SER A 130 46.07 26.02 -3.94
CA SER A 130 46.60 27.37 -3.61
C SER A 130 47.61 27.82 -4.62
N PRO A 131 47.59 29.06 -5.07
CA PRO A 131 48.66 29.59 -5.95
C PRO A 131 49.97 29.68 -5.18
N SER A 132 50.99 29.00 -5.72
CA SER A 132 52.38 29.10 -5.26
C SER A 132 52.91 30.53 -5.49
N VAL A 133 53.34 31.19 -4.42
CA VAL A 133 53.97 32.50 -4.48
C VAL A 133 55.40 32.29 -5.04
N ALA A 134 55.61 32.81 -6.26
CA ALA A 134 56.94 32.86 -6.85
C ALA A 134 57.76 33.93 -6.13
N ALA A 135 58.92 33.56 -5.59
CA ALA A 135 59.88 34.46 -5.01
C ALA A 135 60.60 35.23 -6.15
N SER A 136 60.62 36.54 -6.08
CA SER A 136 61.42 37.40 -6.93
C SER A 136 62.88 37.40 -6.48
N PRO A 137 63.85 37.33 -7.40
CA PRO A 137 65.26 37.53 -7.02
C PRO A 137 65.60 39.02 -6.91
N SER A 138 66.30 39.35 -5.81
CA SER A 138 66.95 40.65 -5.64
C SER A 138 68.24 40.71 -6.47
N ALA A 139 68.42 41.83 -7.16
CA ALA A 139 69.70 42.30 -7.62
C ALA A 139 69.93 43.69 -7.01
#